data_b65e491f8863142edd908b5f214161c7
#
_entry.id   b65e491f8863142edd908b5f214161c7
#
_cell.length_a   1.000
_cell.length_b   1.000
_cell.length_c   1.000
_cell.angle_alpha   90.00
_cell.angle_beta   90.00
_cell.angle_gamma   90.00
#
_symmetry.space_group_name_H-M   'P 1'
#
loop_
_entity.id
_entity.type
_entity.pdbx_description
1 polymer ?
#
loop_
_entity_poly.entity_id
_entity_poly.type
_entity_poly.pdbx_seq_one_letter_code
_entity_poly.pdbx_strand_id
1 'polypeptide(L)'
;MTKIILCIPKIFLTFDPVKIRIIVNEPFQDLFKITGNRKKVDIGNVLIAEPFLEGKYFSRSVVFMVEHDQQGSIGYVLNKPIALDTSELVKELSDLHFPVYLGGPVENDQLYYFHCYPNLTGALHITENIYWGGNFEELSQLLREGKIHSNEVRFFAGYSGWGKGQLRHELEENSWMVGEISREQFFELPNIGIWESSMRALGGRYQVWANFPEDPNLN
;
A
#
# COMPACT_ATOMS: atom_id res chain seq x y z
N MET A 1 2.24 -50.10 4.01
CA MET A 1 2.72 -48.71 3.68
C MET A 1 2.07 -48.27 2.37
N THR A 2 1.01 -47.50 2.47
CA THR A 2 0.28 -47.04 1.29
C THR A 2 0.85 -45.67 0.88
N LYS A 3 1.58 -45.65 -0.24
CA LYS A 3 2.04 -44.40 -0.85
C LYS A 3 0.89 -43.82 -1.65
N ILE A 4 0.33 -42.72 -1.18
CA ILE A 4 -0.57 -41.90 -1.99
C ILE A 4 0.30 -40.87 -2.70
N ILE A 5 0.48 -41.01 -4.00
CA ILE A 5 1.18 -40.04 -4.85
C ILE A 5 0.11 -39.12 -5.44
N LEU A 6 -0.04 -37.95 -4.87
CA LEU A 6 -0.79 -36.86 -5.51
C LEU A 6 0.19 -36.13 -6.44
N CYS A 7 0.06 -36.36 -7.72
CA CYS A 7 0.87 -35.72 -8.74
C CYS A 7 0.24 -34.37 -9.09
N ILE A 8 0.62 -33.31 -8.39
CA ILE A 8 0.55 -31.95 -8.91
C ILE A 8 1.88 -31.76 -9.64
N PRO A 9 1.92 -31.14 -10.85
CA PRO A 9 3.16 -31.10 -11.62
C PRO A 9 4.30 -30.50 -10.77
N LYS A 10 5.29 -31.40 -10.43
CA LYS A 10 6.54 -31.12 -9.72
C LYS A 10 6.49 -30.94 -8.17
N ILE A 11 5.42 -31.37 -7.49
CA ILE A 11 5.41 -31.49 -6.02
C ILE A 11 5.23 -32.97 -5.67
N PHE A 12 6.20 -33.55 -4.95
CA PHE A 12 6.08 -34.88 -4.36
C PHE A 12 5.81 -34.75 -2.87
N LEU A 13 4.60 -35.11 -2.43
CA LEU A 13 4.27 -35.25 -1.01
C LEU A 13 4.54 -36.68 -0.57
N THR A 14 5.52 -36.87 0.30
CA THR A 14 5.71 -38.15 1.01
C THR A 14 5.12 -38.04 2.40
N PHE A 15 4.11 -38.85 2.70
CA PHE A 15 3.53 -38.97 4.03
C PHE A 15 4.37 -39.92 4.88
N ASP A 16 5.05 -39.40 5.90
CA ASP A 16 5.51 -40.11 7.07
C ASP A 16 4.51 -39.82 8.20
N PRO A 17 4.02 -40.79 8.98
CA PRO A 17 2.98 -40.58 9.99
C PRO A 17 3.34 -39.57 11.08
N VAL A 18 4.56 -39.06 11.11
CA VAL A 18 5.04 -38.09 12.13
C VAL A 18 5.51 -36.77 11.53
N LYS A 19 5.78 -36.64 10.22
CA LYS A 19 6.21 -35.39 9.59
C LYS A 19 5.88 -35.36 8.09
N ILE A 20 5.15 -34.32 7.66
CA ILE A 20 5.00 -33.98 6.25
C ILE A 20 6.29 -33.25 5.83
N ARG A 21 7.08 -33.88 4.97
CA ARG A 21 8.25 -33.24 4.37
C ARG A 21 7.89 -32.83 2.95
N ILE A 22 7.76 -31.54 2.70
CA ILE A 22 7.61 -31.01 1.35
C ILE A 22 9.02 -30.98 0.72
N ILE A 23 9.24 -31.84 -0.29
CA ILE A 23 10.45 -31.77 -1.11
C ILE A 23 10.17 -30.77 -2.21
N VAL A 24 10.68 -29.56 -2.04
CA VAL A 24 10.54 -28.49 -3.02
C VAL A 24 11.71 -28.59 -3.99
N ASN A 25 11.44 -28.85 -5.27
CA ASN A 25 12.46 -28.78 -6.32
C ASN A 25 12.95 -27.33 -6.53
N GLU A 26 14.18 -27.15 -7.02
CA GLU A 26 14.82 -25.84 -7.21
C GLU A 26 13.92 -24.72 -7.77
N PRO A 27 13.08 -24.93 -8.79
CA PRO A 27 12.17 -23.88 -9.28
C PRO A 27 11.09 -23.46 -8.27
N PHE A 28 10.83 -24.24 -7.21
CA PHE A 28 9.87 -23.90 -6.17
C PHE A 28 10.52 -23.11 -5.03
N GLN A 29 11.81 -23.31 -4.78
CA GLN A 29 12.57 -22.51 -3.81
C GLN A 29 12.65 -21.04 -4.24
N ASP A 30 12.71 -20.79 -5.56
CA ASP A 30 12.71 -19.44 -6.11
C ASP A 30 11.40 -18.66 -5.89
N LEU A 31 10.27 -19.36 -5.67
CA LEU A 31 9.00 -18.69 -5.35
C LEU A 31 8.98 -18.08 -3.95
N PHE A 32 9.76 -18.63 -3.02
CA PHE A 32 9.87 -18.12 -1.64
C PHE A 32 11.01 -17.12 -1.46
N LYS A 33 11.86 -16.96 -2.49
CA LYS A 33 12.92 -15.97 -2.47
C LYS A 33 12.34 -14.60 -2.77
N ILE A 34 12.33 -13.71 -1.78
CA ILE A 34 11.90 -12.34 -1.96
C ILE A 34 12.81 -11.64 -2.97
N THR A 35 12.23 -11.16 -4.05
CA THR A 35 12.93 -10.39 -5.08
C THR A 35 12.02 -9.29 -5.60
N GLY A 36 12.51 -8.05 -5.57
CA GLY A 36 11.82 -6.90 -6.14
C GLY A 36 11.65 -7.01 -7.67
N ASN A 37 10.70 -6.27 -8.20
CA ASN A 37 10.43 -6.26 -9.63
C ASN A 37 11.35 -5.31 -10.43
N ARG A 38 12.26 -4.61 -9.76
CA ARG A 38 13.24 -3.68 -10.35
C ARG A 38 12.65 -2.60 -11.27
N LYS A 39 11.35 -2.33 -11.15
CA LYS A 39 10.75 -1.18 -11.81
C LYS A 39 11.32 0.11 -11.21
N LYS A 40 11.46 1.14 -12.06
CA LYS A 40 11.81 2.47 -11.59
C LYS A 40 10.63 3.06 -10.83
N VAL A 41 10.90 3.71 -9.71
CA VAL A 41 9.90 4.49 -8.98
C VAL A 41 9.68 5.81 -9.70
N ASP A 42 8.43 6.25 -9.76
CA ASP A 42 8.04 7.57 -10.23
C ASP A 42 6.87 8.10 -9.37
N ILE A 43 6.58 9.39 -9.46
CA ILE A 43 5.41 10.02 -8.85
C ILE A 43 4.14 9.36 -9.41
N GLY A 44 3.16 9.08 -8.53
CA GLY A 44 1.94 8.37 -8.89
C GLY A 44 2.04 6.85 -8.87
N ASN A 45 3.25 6.28 -8.75
CA ASN A 45 3.43 4.85 -8.50
C ASN A 45 3.07 4.48 -7.06
N VAL A 46 2.93 3.19 -6.79
CA VAL A 46 2.86 2.67 -5.43
C VAL A 46 4.05 1.78 -5.11
N LEU A 47 4.51 1.88 -3.87
CA LEU A 47 5.41 0.89 -3.27
C LEU A 47 4.57 -0.13 -2.54
N ILE A 48 4.76 -1.39 -2.84
CA ILE A 48 4.06 -2.52 -2.24
C ILE A 48 5.07 -3.24 -1.36
N ALA A 49 4.80 -3.29 -0.06
CA ALA A 49 5.67 -3.95 0.90
C ALA A 49 5.84 -5.44 0.59
N GLU A 50 7.05 -5.96 0.74
CA GLU A 50 7.26 -7.41 0.66
C GLU A 50 6.44 -8.14 1.76
N PRO A 51 6.10 -9.45 1.61
CA PRO A 51 5.16 -10.13 2.50
C PRO A 51 5.53 -10.16 3.97
N PHE A 52 6.82 -10.10 4.28
CA PHE A 52 7.38 -10.24 5.63
C PHE A 52 8.03 -8.95 6.15
N LEU A 53 7.81 -7.82 5.46
CA LEU A 53 8.30 -6.54 5.95
C LEU A 53 7.65 -6.23 7.30
N GLU A 54 8.47 -6.15 8.32
CA GLU A 54 8.03 -5.92 9.69
C GLU A 54 7.78 -4.43 9.98
N GLY A 55 7.03 -4.18 11.03
CA GLY A 55 6.82 -2.85 11.59
C GLY A 55 5.39 -2.34 11.45
N LYS A 56 5.00 -1.54 12.44
CA LYS A 56 3.63 -1.02 12.60
C LYS A 56 3.10 -0.29 11.36
N TYR A 57 3.98 0.45 10.68
CA TYR A 57 3.59 1.30 9.55
C TYR A 57 3.59 0.55 8.22
N PHE A 58 4.59 -0.31 7.99
CA PHE A 58 4.92 -0.82 6.67
C PHE A 58 4.58 -2.29 6.43
N SER A 59 4.29 -3.08 7.47
CA SER A 59 3.82 -4.46 7.28
C SER A 59 2.60 -4.47 6.35
N ARG A 60 2.71 -5.17 5.22
CA ARG A 60 1.65 -5.27 4.18
C ARG A 60 1.06 -3.92 3.77
N SER A 61 1.90 -2.91 3.66
CA SER A 61 1.48 -1.58 3.23
C SER A 61 1.55 -1.41 1.71
N VAL A 62 0.72 -0.49 1.23
CA VAL A 62 0.79 0.08 -0.12
C VAL A 62 0.99 1.58 0.06
N VAL A 63 2.11 2.12 -0.43
CA VAL A 63 2.48 3.53 -0.26
C VAL A 63 2.41 4.25 -1.60
N PHE A 64 1.56 5.26 -1.70
CA PHE A 64 1.41 6.08 -2.90
C PHE A 64 2.45 7.20 -2.92
N MET A 65 3.23 7.30 -4.00
CA MET A 65 4.35 8.23 -4.13
C MET A 65 3.91 9.59 -4.67
N VAL A 66 4.27 10.66 -3.96
CA VAL A 66 3.93 12.04 -4.34
C VAL A 66 5.13 12.90 -4.66
N GLU A 67 6.30 12.54 -4.10
CA GLU A 67 7.57 13.16 -4.43
C GLU A 67 8.66 12.09 -4.56
N HIS A 68 9.50 12.23 -5.57
CA HIS A 68 10.66 11.35 -5.75
C HIS A 68 11.73 12.05 -6.58
N ASP A 69 12.82 12.42 -5.91
CA ASP A 69 13.96 13.07 -6.56
C ASP A 69 15.31 12.63 -5.96
N GLN A 70 16.38 13.36 -6.26
CA GLN A 70 17.73 13.08 -5.75
C GLN A 70 17.91 13.43 -4.27
N GLN A 71 17.03 14.21 -3.68
CA GLN A 71 17.10 14.64 -2.27
C GLN A 71 16.34 13.68 -1.36
N GLY A 72 15.28 13.03 -1.88
CA GLY A 72 14.48 12.09 -1.11
C GLY A 72 13.20 11.67 -1.79
N SER A 73 12.28 11.11 -1.01
CA SER A 73 10.98 10.68 -1.48
C SER A 73 9.93 10.85 -0.40
N ILE A 74 8.70 11.15 -0.82
CA ILE A 74 7.52 11.24 0.05
C ILE A 74 6.42 10.36 -0.53
N GLY A 75 5.72 9.64 0.36
CA GLY A 75 4.56 8.85 0.00
C GLY A 75 3.59 8.68 1.17
N TYR A 76 2.41 8.16 0.88
CA TYR A 76 1.33 7.98 1.85
C TYR A 76 0.86 6.53 1.89
N VAL A 77 0.88 5.91 3.08
CA VAL A 77 0.35 4.55 3.28
C VAL A 77 -1.17 4.57 3.10
N LEU A 78 -1.67 3.78 2.16
CA LEU A 78 -3.08 3.81 1.78
C LEU A 78 -3.99 2.93 2.66
N ASN A 79 -3.49 1.91 3.31
CA ASN A 79 -4.27 0.83 3.90
C ASN A 79 -4.13 0.67 5.42
N LYS A 80 -3.83 1.75 6.12
CA LYS A 80 -3.76 1.75 7.59
C LYS A 80 -4.78 2.75 8.17
N PRO A 81 -6.07 2.39 8.29
CA PRO A 81 -7.07 3.27 8.89
C PRO A 81 -6.78 3.49 10.37
N ILE A 82 -7.11 4.68 10.88
CA ILE A 82 -7.11 4.97 12.32
C ILE A 82 -8.55 4.93 12.86
N ALA A 83 -8.69 4.83 14.18
CA ALA A 83 -10.00 4.73 14.82
C ALA A 83 -10.77 6.07 14.85
N LEU A 84 -10.12 7.19 14.57
CA LEU A 84 -10.68 8.53 14.58
C LEU A 84 -11.05 8.97 13.15
N ASP A 85 -12.06 9.82 13.02
CA ASP A 85 -12.44 10.47 11.76
C ASP A 85 -12.10 11.97 11.74
N THR A 86 -12.37 12.65 10.62
CA THR A 86 -12.05 14.07 10.46
C THR A 86 -12.81 14.97 11.44
N SER A 87 -14.02 14.61 11.87
CA SER A 87 -14.82 15.43 12.79
C SER A 87 -14.21 15.51 14.18
N GLU A 88 -13.44 14.50 14.57
CA GLU A 88 -12.76 14.42 15.87
C GLU A 88 -11.38 15.09 15.82
N LEU A 89 -10.77 15.19 14.64
CA LEU A 89 -9.39 15.67 14.46
C LEU A 89 -9.31 17.13 14.03
N VAL A 90 -10.31 17.63 13.31
CA VAL A 90 -10.27 18.95 12.66
C VAL A 90 -11.54 19.72 12.92
N LYS A 91 -11.42 20.84 13.64
CA LYS A 91 -12.56 21.70 13.99
C LYS A 91 -13.37 22.16 12.78
N GLU A 92 -12.68 22.49 11.69
CA GLU A 92 -13.26 22.94 10.43
C GLU A 92 -14.06 21.84 9.71
N LEU A 93 -13.91 20.58 10.10
CA LEU A 93 -14.65 19.43 9.57
C LEU A 93 -15.52 18.74 10.62
N SER A 94 -15.83 19.41 11.74
CA SER A 94 -16.59 18.84 12.87
C SER A 94 -17.99 18.33 12.51
N ASP A 95 -18.53 18.75 11.38
CA ASP A 95 -19.79 18.34 10.79
C ASP A 95 -19.66 17.29 9.66
N LEU A 96 -18.42 16.88 9.34
CA LEU A 96 -18.11 15.97 8.25
C LEU A 96 -17.30 14.77 8.74
N HIS A 97 -17.79 13.58 8.44
CA HIS A 97 -17.23 12.32 8.91
C HIS A 97 -16.52 11.58 7.77
N PHE A 98 -15.21 11.76 7.66
CA PHE A 98 -14.38 11.02 6.71
C PHE A 98 -13.38 10.14 7.46
N PRO A 99 -13.14 8.90 7.00
CA PRO A 99 -12.10 8.06 7.56
C PRO A 99 -10.73 8.68 7.35
N VAL A 100 -9.87 8.60 8.36
CA VAL A 100 -8.48 9.05 8.28
C VAL A 100 -7.56 7.84 8.30
N TYR A 101 -6.52 7.88 7.48
CA TYR A 101 -5.51 6.83 7.36
C TYR A 101 -4.18 7.30 7.91
N LEU A 102 -3.41 6.39 8.48
CA LEU A 102 -2.05 6.67 8.92
C LEU A 102 -1.13 6.66 7.70
N GLY A 103 -0.79 7.85 7.18
CA GLY A 103 0.04 8.02 5.99
C GLY A 103 1.52 7.64 6.18
N GLY A 104 1.98 7.61 7.43
CA GLY A 104 3.33 7.21 7.80
C GLY A 104 3.79 7.73 9.15
N PRO A 105 5.07 7.53 9.51
CA PRO A 105 5.61 7.91 10.81
C PRO A 105 5.98 9.39 10.96
N VAL A 106 6.08 10.14 9.85
CA VAL A 106 6.56 11.53 9.87
C VAL A 106 5.38 12.47 10.02
N GLU A 107 5.49 13.48 10.90
CA GLU A 107 4.47 14.51 11.13
C GLU A 107 3.05 13.94 11.29
N ASN A 108 2.89 12.88 12.10
CA ASN A 108 1.63 12.18 12.26
C ASN A 108 0.59 12.94 13.11
N ASP A 109 0.91 14.12 13.56
CA ASP A 109 0.03 15.14 14.15
C ASP A 109 -0.49 16.18 13.13
N GLN A 110 -0.10 16.02 11.85
CA GLN A 110 -0.56 16.86 10.75
C GLN A 110 -1.52 16.08 9.85
N LEU A 111 -2.56 16.75 9.35
CA LEU A 111 -3.51 16.18 8.40
C LEU A 111 -3.17 16.59 6.97
N TYR A 112 -3.08 15.58 6.11
CA TYR A 112 -2.88 15.71 4.67
C TYR A 112 -4.08 15.16 3.92
N TYR A 113 -4.30 15.60 2.67
CA TYR A 113 -5.45 15.14 1.89
C TYR A 113 -5.19 15.09 0.40
N PHE A 114 -5.95 14.23 -0.25
CA PHE A 114 -6.02 14.08 -1.70
C PHE A 114 -7.45 14.20 -2.15
N HIS A 115 -7.66 14.68 -3.38
CA HIS A 115 -8.99 14.86 -3.95
C HIS A 115 -8.97 14.77 -5.48
N CYS A 116 -10.17 14.74 -6.09
CA CYS A 116 -10.36 14.67 -7.54
C CYS A 116 -10.72 16.03 -8.17
N TYR A 117 -10.69 17.13 -7.40
CA TYR A 117 -11.15 18.44 -7.88
C TYR A 117 -9.98 19.25 -8.48
N PRO A 118 -9.94 19.44 -9.83
CA PRO A 118 -8.77 20.01 -10.51
C PRO A 118 -8.58 21.50 -10.26
N ASN A 119 -9.63 22.20 -9.83
CA ASN A 119 -9.64 23.66 -9.70
C ASN A 119 -9.45 24.16 -8.25
N LEU A 120 -9.10 23.26 -7.31
CA LEU A 120 -8.81 23.68 -5.94
C LEU A 120 -7.53 24.52 -5.92
N THR A 121 -7.61 25.73 -5.36
CA THR A 121 -6.48 26.68 -5.32
C THR A 121 -5.28 26.06 -4.61
N GLY A 122 -4.12 26.06 -5.28
CA GLY A 122 -2.85 25.55 -4.71
C GLY A 122 -2.71 24.02 -4.67
N ALA A 123 -3.66 23.27 -5.21
CA ALA A 123 -3.56 21.82 -5.32
C ALA A 123 -2.47 21.42 -6.32
N LEU A 124 -1.72 20.37 -5.99
CA LEU A 124 -0.69 19.81 -6.86
C LEU A 124 -1.24 18.59 -7.59
N HIS A 125 -1.18 18.59 -8.91
CA HIS A 125 -1.55 17.43 -9.72
C HIS A 125 -0.48 16.34 -9.57
N ILE A 126 -0.88 15.12 -9.20
CA ILE A 126 0.02 13.97 -9.05
C ILE A 126 -0.06 13.06 -10.27
N THR A 127 -1.21 12.48 -10.54
CA THR A 127 -1.45 11.62 -11.70
C THR A 127 -2.94 11.51 -11.98
N GLU A 128 -3.35 11.19 -13.22
CA GLU A 128 -4.77 11.11 -13.62
C GLU A 128 -5.58 12.31 -13.07
N ASN A 129 -6.61 12.04 -12.27
CA ASN A 129 -7.40 13.04 -11.56
C ASN A 129 -7.16 12.96 -10.04
N ILE A 130 -5.92 12.73 -9.62
CA ILE A 130 -5.49 12.73 -8.22
C ILE A 130 -4.67 13.99 -7.97
N TYR A 131 -5.15 14.82 -7.06
CA TYR A 131 -4.53 16.07 -6.63
C TYR A 131 -4.20 16.00 -5.16
N TRP A 132 -3.10 16.60 -4.75
CA TRP A 132 -2.61 16.65 -3.38
C TRP A 132 -2.68 18.04 -2.81
N GLY A 133 -3.25 18.19 -1.60
CA GLY A 133 -3.29 19.44 -0.87
C GLY A 133 -4.18 20.52 -1.52
N GLY A 134 -3.79 21.77 -1.36
CA GLY A 134 -4.52 22.95 -1.82
C GLY A 134 -5.11 23.77 -0.69
N ASN A 135 -6.04 24.68 -0.98
CA ASN A 135 -6.68 25.51 0.01
C ASN A 135 -7.72 24.70 0.81
N PHE A 136 -7.47 24.52 2.09
CA PHE A 136 -8.30 23.69 2.97
C PHE A 136 -9.68 24.30 3.26
N GLU A 137 -9.78 25.61 3.36
CA GLU A 137 -11.07 26.30 3.56
C GLU A 137 -11.98 26.10 2.35
N GLU A 138 -11.41 26.24 1.15
CA GLU A 138 -12.11 26.00 -0.12
C GLU A 138 -12.55 24.54 -0.24
N LEU A 139 -11.68 23.57 0.10
CA LEU A 139 -12.03 22.14 0.15
C LEU A 139 -13.21 21.90 1.09
N SER A 140 -13.13 22.43 2.32
CA SER A 140 -14.16 22.26 3.34
C SER A 140 -15.52 22.80 2.88
N GLN A 141 -15.52 23.93 2.19
CA GLN A 141 -16.74 24.50 1.59
C GLN A 141 -17.29 23.62 0.48
N LEU A 142 -16.45 23.15 -0.43
CA LEU A 142 -16.86 22.27 -1.54
C LEU A 142 -17.43 20.95 -1.05
N LEU A 143 -16.89 20.38 0.03
CA LEU A 143 -17.42 19.20 0.70
C LEU A 143 -18.82 19.44 1.28
N ARG A 144 -19.04 20.58 1.99
CA ARG A 144 -20.36 20.95 2.54
C ARG A 144 -21.39 21.22 1.48
N GLU A 145 -20.97 21.79 0.36
CA GLU A 145 -21.84 22.06 -0.79
C GLU A 145 -22.13 20.81 -1.62
N GLY A 146 -21.52 19.65 -1.29
CA GLY A 146 -21.67 18.39 -2.01
C GLY A 146 -21.08 18.41 -3.43
N LYS A 147 -20.14 19.32 -3.69
CA LYS A 147 -19.41 19.42 -4.98
C LYS A 147 -18.25 18.44 -5.07
N ILE A 148 -17.76 17.98 -3.93
CA ILE A 148 -16.80 16.89 -3.79
C ILE A 148 -17.47 15.82 -2.95
N HIS A 149 -17.57 14.59 -3.47
CA HIS A 149 -18.19 13.47 -2.77
C HIS A 149 -17.19 12.75 -1.87
N SER A 150 -17.71 11.96 -0.93
CA SER A 150 -16.89 11.21 0.04
C SER A 150 -15.93 10.20 -0.59
N ASN A 151 -16.22 9.73 -1.80
CA ASN A 151 -15.36 8.85 -2.59
C ASN A 151 -14.42 9.61 -3.55
N GLU A 152 -14.28 10.91 -3.38
CA GLU A 152 -13.41 11.79 -4.18
C GLU A 152 -12.42 12.57 -3.32
N VAL A 153 -12.40 12.30 -2.01
CA VAL A 153 -11.46 12.88 -1.06
C VAL A 153 -10.93 11.81 -0.12
N ARG A 154 -9.69 11.98 0.33
CA ARG A 154 -9.04 11.04 1.25
C ARG A 154 -8.09 11.76 2.18
N PHE A 155 -8.14 11.43 3.48
CA PHE A 155 -7.40 12.09 4.53
C PHE A 155 -6.35 11.17 5.16
N PHE A 156 -5.19 11.76 5.49
CA PHE A 156 -4.05 11.05 6.05
C PHE A 156 -3.46 11.81 7.23
N ALA A 157 -3.19 11.11 8.32
CA ALA A 157 -2.36 11.60 9.43
C ALA A 157 -0.90 11.23 9.13
N GLY A 158 -0.04 12.24 8.97
CA GLY A 158 1.36 12.08 8.63
C GLY A 158 1.64 11.51 7.24
N TYR A 159 2.92 11.27 6.98
CA TYR A 159 3.42 10.73 5.72
C TYR A 159 4.62 9.80 5.92
N SER A 160 5.01 9.10 4.87
CA SER A 160 6.23 8.28 4.79
C SER A 160 7.31 9.05 4.04
N GLY A 161 8.48 9.21 4.65
CA GLY A 161 9.59 9.95 4.08
C GLY A 161 10.84 9.08 3.99
N TRP A 162 11.55 9.18 2.87
CA TRP A 162 12.86 8.58 2.63
C TRP A 162 13.88 9.66 2.37
N GLY A 163 14.99 9.63 3.09
CA GLY A 163 16.12 10.49 2.83
C GLY A 163 16.85 10.12 1.53
N LYS A 164 17.83 10.95 1.16
CA LYS A 164 18.64 10.76 -0.05
C LYS A 164 19.21 9.35 -0.16
N GLY A 165 18.83 8.62 -1.19
CA GLY A 165 19.30 7.27 -1.50
C GLY A 165 18.69 6.16 -0.65
N GLN A 166 17.91 6.46 0.40
CA GLN A 166 17.34 5.47 1.30
C GLN A 166 16.36 4.56 0.55
N LEU A 167 15.38 5.11 -0.17
CA LEU A 167 14.41 4.30 -0.92
C LEU A 167 15.11 3.40 -1.95
N ARG A 168 16.15 3.91 -2.62
CA ARG A 168 16.92 3.08 -3.55
C ARG A 168 17.55 1.88 -2.86
N HIS A 169 18.12 2.07 -1.67
CA HIS A 169 18.71 0.99 -0.89
C HIS A 169 17.65 -0.05 -0.49
N GLU A 170 16.50 0.38 0.01
CA GLU A 170 15.39 -0.50 0.38
C GLU A 170 14.82 -1.29 -0.82
N LEU A 171 14.81 -0.69 -2.02
CA LEU A 171 14.46 -1.39 -3.26
C LEU A 171 15.51 -2.45 -3.67
N GLU A 172 16.80 -2.15 -3.48
CA GLU A 172 17.90 -3.09 -3.72
C GLU A 172 17.85 -4.28 -2.74
N GLU A 173 17.41 -4.04 -1.50
CA GLU A 173 17.13 -5.07 -0.49
C GLU A 173 15.82 -5.84 -0.70
N ASN A 174 15.04 -5.46 -1.73
CA ASN A 174 13.75 -6.05 -2.09
C ASN A 174 12.63 -5.82 -1.04
N SER A 175 12.75 -4.81 -0.20
CA SER A 175 11.72 -4.44 0.78
C SER A 175 10.42 -3.97 0.10
N TRP A 176 10.54 -3.46 -1.13
CA TRP A 176 9.44 -2.91 -1.91
C TRP A 176 9.38 -3.44 -3.34
N MET A 177 8.17 -3.65 -3.83
CA MET A 177 7.86 -3.77 -5.25
C MET A 177 7.21 -2.48 -5.73
N VAL A 178 7.48 -2.10 -6.98
CA VAL A 178 6.87 -0.91 -7.60
C VAL A 178 5.69 -1.32 -8.45
N GLY A 179 4.52 -0.76 -8.16
CA GLY A 179 3.26 -1.02 -8.86
C GLY A 179 2.56 0.26 -9.27
N GLU A 180 1.37 0.07 -9.79
CA GLU A 180 0.45 1.13 -10.19
C GLU A 180 -0.92 0.83 -9.61
N ILE A 181 -1.69 1.87 -9.33
CA ILE A 181 -3.11 1.77 -8.95
C ILE A 181 -3.90 2.77 -9.77
N SER A 182 -5.17 2.45 -10.05
CA SER A 182 -6.07 3.40 -10.67
C SER A 182 -6.57 4.44 -9.67
N ARG A 183 -7.13 5.54 -10.20
CA ARG A 183 -7.84 6.54 -9.39
C ARG A 183 -8.94 5.89 -8.53
N GLU A 184 -9.70 4.96 -9.11
CA GLU A 184 -10.78 4.26 -8.40
C GLU A 184 -10.23 3.46 -7.22
N GLN A 185 -9.15 2.70 -7.42
CA GLN A 185 -8.49 1.96 -6.34
C GLN A 185 -7.91 2.89 -5.26
N PHE A 186 -7.39 4.07 -5.65
CA PHE A 186 -6.90 5.06 -4.70
C PHE A 186 -8.00 5.59 -3.78
N PHE A 187 -9.19 5.90 -4.30
CA PHE A 187 -10.30 6.45 -3.54
C PHE A 187 -11.28 5.40 -2.99
N GLU A 188 -11.13 4.12 -3.34
CA GLU A 188 -11.94 3.03 -2.79
C GLU A 188 -11.72 2.90 -1.27
N LEU A 189 -12.81 2.97 -0.50
CA LEU A 189 -12.79 2.92 0.95
C LEU A 189 -13.80 1.91 1.49
N PRO A 190 -13.43 1.13 2.49
CA PRO A 190 -12.09 0.96 3.05
C PRO A 190 -11.17 0.17 2.12
N ASN A 191 -9.88 0.49 2.07
CA ASN A 191 -8.88 -0.21 1.23
C ASN A 191 -8.48 -1.57 1.81
N ILE A 192 -9.46 -2.38 2.18
CA ILE A 192 -9.25 -3.75 2.65
C ILE A 192 -8.80 -4.58 1.44
N GLY A 193 -7.65 -5.27 1.59
CA GLY A 193 -7.14 -6.14 0.53
C GLY A 193 -6.41 -5.42 -0.61
N ILE A 194 -6.12 -4.11 -0.51
CA ILE A 194 -5.36 -3.40 -1.53
C ILE A 194 -3.94 -3.95 -1.67
N TRP A 195 -3.32 -4.41 -0.58
CA TRP A 195 -2.00 -5.02 -0.64
C TRP A 195 -2.02 -6.32 -1.47
N GLU A 196 -2.96 -7.22 -1.17
CA GLU A 196 -3.14 -8.47 -1.89
C GLU A 196 -3.48 -8.24 -3.36
N SER A 197 -4.37 -7.30 -3.65
CA SER A 197 -4.77 -6.97 -5.03
C SER A 197 -3.62 -6.35 -5.82
N SER A 198 -2.85 -5.43 -5.21
CA SER A 198 -1.66 -4.84 -5.81
C SER A 198 -0.57 -5.88 -6.05
N MET A 199 -0.36 -6.80 -5.11
CA MET A 199 0.59 -7.90 -5.25
C MET A 199 0.18 -8.83 -6.41
N ARG A 200 -1.12 -9.18 -6.53
CA ARG A 200 -1.63 -9.99 -7.64
C ARG A 200 -1.51 -9.29 -8.98
N ALA A 201 -1.69 -7.97 -9.03
CA ALA A 201 -1.57 -7.18 -10.25
C ALA A 201 -0.15 -7.19 -10.84
N LEU A 202 0.89 -7.40 -10.01
CA LEU A 202 2.27 -7.59 -10.47
C LEU A 202 2.46 -8.89 -11.28
N GLY A 203 1.56 -9.86 -11.13
CA GLY A 203 1.59 -11.14 -11.86
C GLY A 203 2.68 -12.10 -11.39
N GLY A 204 2.83 -13.23 -12.10
CA GLY A 204 3.91 -14.19 -11.85
C GLY A 204 3.98 -14.68 -10.39
N ARG A 205 5.18 -14.64 -9.80
CA ARG A 205 5.43 -15.07 -8.42
C ARG A 205 4.70 -14.25 -7.36
N TYR A 206 4.42 -12.98 -7.63
CA TYR A 206 3.77 -12.08 -6.68
C TYR A 206 2.33 -12.50 -6.38
N GLN A 207 1.66 -13.21 -7.29
CA GLN A 207 0.34 -13.80 -7.04
C GLN A 207 0.38 -14.86 -5.94
N VAL A 208 1.49 -15.59 -5.82
CA VAL A 208 1.70 -16.58 -4.73
C VAL A 208 1.92 -15.83 -3.42
N TRP A 209 2.71 -14.76 -3.43
CA TRP A 209 3.01 -13.95 -2.25
C TRP A 209 1.77 -13.26 -1.68
N ALA A 210 0.82 -12.87 -2.52
CA ALA A 210 -0.46 -12.33 -2.08
C ALA A 210 -1.26 -13.27 -1.16
N ASN A 211 -0.94 -14.56 -1.15
CA ASN A 211 -1.61 -15.57 -0.31
C ASN A 211 -0.77 -15.99 0.91
N PHE A 212 0.41 -15.40 1.13
CA PHE A 212 1.22 -15.73 2.31
C PHE A 212 0.48 -15.28 3.57
N PRO A 213 0.50 -16.08 4.65
CA PRO A 213 -0.08 -15.69 5.92
C PRO A 213 0.61 -14.44 6.47
N GLU A 214 -0.09 -13.63 7.24
CA GLU A 214 0.46 -12.43 7.88
C GLU A 214 1.49 -12.81 8.94
N ASP A 215 1.21 -13.87 9.69
CA ASP A 215 2.15 -14.49 10.62
C ASP A 215 2.57 -15.88 10.09
N PRO A 216 3.83 -16.09 9.73
CA PRO A 216 4.30 -17.38 9.23
C PRO A 216 4.22 -18.51 10.27
N ASN A 217 3.99 -18.18 11.56
CA ASN A 217 3.86 -19.17 12.63
C ASN A 217 2.41 -19.62 12.91
N LEU A 218 1.43 -19.02 12.24
CA LEU A 218 0.00 -19.34 12.37
C LEU A 218 -0.47 -20.46 11.42
N ASN A 219 0.35 -21.47 11.16
CA ASN A 219 -0.04 -22.70 10.45
C ASN A 219 -0.11 -23.88 11.40
#